data_4c4839d431661faddcd3b07394cd83cb
#
_entry.id   4c4839d431661faddcd3b07394cd83cb
#
_cell.length_a   1.000
_cell.length_b   1.000
_cell.length_c   1.000
_cell.angle_alpha   90.00
_cell.angle_beta   90.00
_cell.angle_gamma   90.00
#
_symmetry.space_group_name_H-M   'P 1'
#
loop_
_entity.id
_entity.type
_entity.pdbx_description
1 polymer ?
#
loop_
_entity_poly.entity_id
_entity_poly.type
_entity_poly.pdbx_seq_one_letter_code
_entity_poly.pdbx_strand_id
1 'polypeptide(L)' 'MIKENINLLIEYKYKYGLSKQQVKTFKGQILAGDIEGFRKGLFNLMKIRYLRR' A
#
# COMPACT_ATOMS: atom_id res chain seq x y z
N MET A 1 9.92 10.91 -5.16
CA MET A 1 9.40 10.27 -3.96
C MET A 1 7.95 9.87 -4.05
N ILE A 2 7.07 10.77 -4.45
CA ILE A 2 5.67 10.40 -4.65
C ILE A 2 5.54 9.34 -5.74
N LYS A 3 6.22 9.55 -6.85
CA LYS A 3 6.18 8.65 -7.99
C LYS A 3 6.67 7.24 -7.61
N GLU A 4 7.74 7.16 -6.85
CA GLU A 4 8.29 5.89 -6.42
C GLU A 4 7.32 5.13 -5.52
N ASN A 5 6.66 5.85 -4.63
CA ASN A 5 5.69 5.23 -3.72
C ASN A 5 4.44 4.79 -4.46
N ILE A 6 3.99 5.55 -5.45
CA ILE A 6 2.85 5.15 -6.27
C ILE A 6 3.21 3.91 -7.09
N ASN A 7 4.41 3.85 -7.64
CA ASN A 7 4.87 2.66 -8.37
C ASN A 7 4.90 1.45 -7.46
N LEU A 8 5.36 1.62 -6.23
CA LEU A 8 5.37 0.55 -5.25
C LEU A 8 3.95 0.09 -4.92
N LEU A 9 3.03 1.03 -4.79
CA LEU A 9 1.62 0.71 -4.55
C LEU A 9 1.03 -0.12 -5.69
N ILE A 10 1.31 0.26 -6.92
CA ILE A 10 0.82 -0.47 -8.08
C ILE A 10 1.38 -1.89 -8.11
N GLU A 11 2.66 -2.04 -7.81
CA GLU A 11 3.30 -3.34 -7.74
C GLU A 11 2.63 -4.21 -6.68
N TYR A 12 2.38 -3.66 -5.51
CA TYR A 12 1.72 -4.39 -4.43
C TYR A 12 0.28 -4.71 -4.75
N LYS A 13 -0.39 -3.84 -5.50
CA LYS A 13 -1.76 -4.10 -5.96
C LYS A 13 -1.83 -5.41 -6.74
N TYR A 14 -0.92 -5.60 -7.68
CA TYR A 14 -0.89 -6.81 -8.47
C TYR A 14 -0.37 -8.02 -7.71
N LYS A 15 0.63 -7.80 -6.87
CA LYS A 15 1.26 -8.89 -6.14
C LYS A 15 0.37 -9.44 -5.03
N TYR A 16 -0.35 -8.59 -4.33
CA TYR A 16 -1.16 -8.98 -3.18
C TYR A 16 -2.66 -8.84 -3.41
N GLY A 17 -3.07 -8.40 -4.56
CA GLY A 17 -4.49 -8.30 -4.88
C GLY A 17 -5.24 -7.26 -4.06
N LEU A 18 -4.69 -6.06 -3.95
CA LEU A 18 -5.35 -5.00 -3.19
C LEU A 18 -6.67 -4.60 -3.84
N SER A 19 -7.67 -4.30 -3.01
CA SER A 19 -8.95 -3.82 -3.50
C SER A 19 -8.84 -2.38 -3.98
N LYS A 20 -9.83 -1.94 -4.77
CA LYS A 20 -9.87 -0.55 -5.24
C LYS A 20 -9.85 0.43 -4.09
N GLN A 21 -10.59 0.13 -3.02
CA GLN A 21 -10.66 1.01 -1.87
C GLN A 21 -9.32 1.09 -1.15
N GLN A 22 -8.63 -0.02 -1.01
CA GLN A 22 -7.30 -0.03 -0.40
C GLN A 22 -6.32 0.79 -1.23
N VAL A 23 -6.33 0.61 -2.54
CA VAL A 23 -5.46 1.38 -3.43
C VAL A 23 -5.76 2.88 -3.31
N LYS A 24 -7.03 3.24 -3.28
CA LYS A 24 -7.44 4.63 -3.17
C LYS A 24 -6.98 5.25 -1.86
N THR A 25 -7.12 4.51 -0.76
CA THR A 25 -6.68 4.98 0.56
C THR A 25 -5.17 5.20 0.58
N PHE A 26 -4.40 4.23 0.11
CA PHE A 26 -2.94 4.35 0.09
C PHE A 26 -2.48 5.47 -0.83
N LYS A 27 -3.11 5.61 -1.99
CA LYS A 27 -2.79 6.68 -2.91
C LYS A 27 -3.03 8.05 -2.26
N GLY A 28 -4.14 8.19 -1.54
CA GLY A 28 -4.44 9.41 -0.81
C GLY A 28 -3.38 9.73 0.23
N GLN A 29 -2.91 8.72 0.95
CA GLN A 29 -1.85 8.90 1.94
C GLN A 29 -0.56 9.38 1.29
N ILE A 30 -0.18 8.77 0.18
CA ILE A 30 1.03 9.16 -0.55
C ILE A 30 0.94 10.61 -1.01
N LEU A 31 -0.19 10.99 -1.60
CA LEU A 31 -0.37 12.34 -2.12
C LEU A 31 -0.45 13.38 -1.01
N ALA A 32 -0.91 12.98 0.17
CA ALA A 32 -0.95 13.86 1.33
C ALA A 32 0.38 13.95 2.06
N GLY A 33 1.38 13.21 1.61
CA GLY A 33 2.70 13.20 2.25
C GLY A 33 2.80 12.26 3.44
N ASP A 34 1.78 11.44 3.68
CA ASP A 34 1.77 10.48 4.78
C ASP A 34 2.40 9.17 4.36
N ILE A 35 3.68 9.24 4.00
CA ILE A 35 4.42 8.08 3.50
C ILE A 35 4.58 7.03 4.59
N GLU A 36 4.78 7.47 5.81
CA GLU A 36 4.95 6.58 6.94
C GLU A 36 3.68 5.76 7.19
N GLY A 37 2.52 6.40 7.16
CA GLY A 37 1.24 5.70 7.30
C GLY A 37 1.00 4.71 6.18
N PHE A 38 1.34 5.11 4.95
CA PHE A 38 1.25 4.23 3.79
C PHE A 38 2.11 2.98 3.97
N ARG A 39 3.37 3.16 4.38
CA ARG A 39 4.28 2.03 4.56
C ARG A 39 3.82 1.11 5.69
N LYS A 40 3.35 1.67 6.78
CA LYS A 40 2.83 0.87 7.90
C LYS A 40 1.61 0.07 7.48
N GLY A 41 0.71 0.68 6.70
CA GLY A 41 -0.46 -0.02 6.20
C GLY A 41 -0.09 -1.17 5.28
N LEU A 42 0.87 -0.97 4.38
CA LEU A 42 1.35 -2.04 3.51
C LEU A 42 1.98 -3.16 4.32
N PHE A 43 2.80 -2.80 5.29
CA PHE A 43 3.48 -3.80 6.12
C PHE A 43 2.48 -4.65 6.89
N ASN A 44 1.43 -4.03 7.42
CA ASN A 44 0.39 -4.75 8.14
C ASN A 44 -0.35 -5.71 7.23
N LEU A 45 -0.64 -5.30 6.00
CA LEU A 45 -1.29 -6.17 5.04
C LEU A 45 -0.44 -7.39 4.71
N MET A 46 0.85 -7.18 4.48
CA MET A 46 1.77 -8.27 4.21
C MET A 46 1.83 -9.23 5.38
N LYS A 47 1.94 -8.70 6.59
CA LYS A 47 2.04 -9.49 7.81
C LYS A 47 0.79 -10.34 8.01
N ILE A 48 -0.38 -9.77 7.81
CA ILE A 48 -1.63 -10.49 7.96
C ILE A 48 -1.71 -11.64 6.96
N ARG A 49 -1.34 -11.40 5.71
CA ARG A 49 -1.38 -12.43 4.68
C ARG A 49 -0.39 -13.55 4.95
N TYR A 50 0.78 -13.21 5.48
CA TYR A 50 1.78 -14.21 5.82
C TYR A 50 1.32 -15.09 6.97
N LEU A 51 0.69 -14.51 7.97
CA LEU A 51 0.29 -15.22 9.17
C LEU A 51 -0.98 -16.04 8.97
N ARG A 52 -1.75 -15.76 7.94
CA ARG A 52 -3.01 -16.44 7.70
C ARG A 52 -2.88 -17.74 6.92
N ARG A 53 -1.71 -18.14 6.62
CA ARG A 53 -1.49 -19.40 5.94
C ARG A 53 -1.56 -20.55 6.92
#